data_d8d13b56fa49e7020dc9bba956c6a92d
#
_entry.id   d8d13b56fa49e7020dc9bba956c6a92d
#
_cell.length_a   1.000
_cell.length_b   1.000
_cell.length_c   1.000
_cell.angle_alpha   90.00
_cell.angle_beta   90.00
_cell.angle_gamma   90.00
#
_symmetry.space_group_name_H-M   'P 1'
#
loop_
_entity.id
_entity.type
_entity.pdbx_description
1 polymer ?
#
loop_
_entity_poly.entity_id
_entity_poly.type
_entity_poly.pdbx_seq_one_letter_code
_entity_poly.pdbx_strand_id
1 'polypeptide(L)'
;MRRDRSARSKCARKTDWSFVACFRSRVGRKTVKARAAVKVAASSDLKFDDDWKKSSVPVHLASLFGWVIPSASPCPAFENNASLFQVFSDRIGANLANFPQGPAADDKIWLYMLTWHMGLFACMMFGQIGVQARKQGYFN
;
A
#
# COMPACT_ATOMS: atom_id res chain seq x y z
N MET A 1 4.34 -64.32 -1.66
CA MET A 1 4.69 -63.29 -2.66
C MET A 1 4.03 -63.60 -3.99
N ARG A 2 2.88 -62.99 -4.26
CA ARG A 2 2.17 -63.07 -5.56
C ARG A 2 2.17 -61.66 -6.15
N ARG A 3 2.93 -61.46 -7.24
CA ARG A 3 2.94 -60.23 -8.02
C ARG A 3 1.77 -60.26 -8.98
N ASP A 4 0.88 -59.29 -8.84
CA ASP A 4 -0.29 -59.09 -9.68
C ASP A 4 0.15 -58.48 -11.03
N ARG A 5 0.02 -59.28 -12.12
CA ARG A 5 0.38 -58.92 -13.52
C ARG A 5 -0.92 -58.63 -14.31
N SER A 6 -1.80 -57.84 -13.80
CA SER A 6 -3.10 -57.63 -14.52
C SER A 6 -3.37 -56.15 -14.93
N ALA A 7 -2.39 -55.35 -15.18
CA ALA A 7 -2.65 -53.96 -15.61
C ALA A 7 -2.03 -53.55 -16.97
N ARG A 8 -1.68 -54.49 -17.85
CA ARG A 8 -0.91 -54.13 -19.07
C ARG A 8 -1.62 -54.40 -20.41
N SER A 9 -2.92 -54.56 -20.49
CA SER A 9 -3.54 -54.90 -21.78
C SER A 9 -4.80 -54.14 -22.21
N LYS A 10 -5.02 -52.92 -21.75
CA LYS A 10 -6.22 -52.15 -22.17
C LYS A 10 -5.96 -50.77 -22.77
N CYS A 11 -4.76 -50.50 -23.30
CA CYS A 11 -4.48 -49.19 -23.87
C CYS A 11 -4.08 -49.19 -25.34
N ALA A 12 -4.53 -50.18 -26.11
CA ALA A 12 -4.24 -50.29 -27.54
C ALA A 12 -5.52 -50.44 -28.37
N ARG A 13 -6.30 -49.40 -28.49
CA ARG A 13 -7.24 -49.16 -29.60
C ARG A 13 -8.27 -48.09 -29.25
N LYS A 14 -7.87 -46.82 -29.30
CA LYS A 14 -8.83 -45.72 -29.47
C LYS A 14 -8.13 -44.55 -30.14
N THR A 15 -8.83 -43.95 -31.08
CA THR A 15 -8.51 -42.88 -32.03
C THR A 15 -7.69 -41.70 -31.47
N ASP A 16 -6.96 -41.01 -32.37
CA ASP A 16 -5.95 -39.95 -32.11
C ASP A 16 -6.28 -38.86 -31.05
N TRP A 17 -7.53 -38.66 -30.75
CA TRP A 17 -7.96 -37.71 -29.71
C TRP A 17 -7.70 -38.18 -28.28
N SER A 18 -7.51 -39.47 -28.07
CA SER A 18 -7.24 -40.04 -26.72
C SER A 18 -5.79 -39.83 -26.30
N PHE A 19 -4.89 -39.54 -27.24
CA PHE A 19 -3.46 -39.35 -26.96
C PHE A 19 -3.19 -38.04 -26.25
N VAL A 20 -3.94 -37.01 -26.60
CA VAL A 20 -3.81 -35.65 -25.95
C VAL A 20 -4.31 -35.69 -24.51
N ALA A 21 -5.35 -36.47 -24.22
CA ALA A 21 -5.88 -36.61 -22.87
C ALA A 21 -4.96 -37.43 -21.95
N CYS A 22 -4.20 -38.39 -22.49
CA CYS A 22 -3.28 -39.21 -21.70
C CYS A 22 -1.99 -38.48 -21.33
N PHE A 23 -1.55 -37.52 -22.17
CA PHE A 23 -0.35 -36.72 -21.89
C PHE A 23 -0.59 -35.68 -20.83
N ARG A 24 -1.85 -35.23 -20.66
CA ARG A 24 -2.24 -34.21 -19.67
C ARG A 24 -2.30 -34.75 -18.23
N SER A 25 -2.38 -36.05 -18.05
CA SER A 25 -2.46 -36.68 -16.71
C SER A 25 -1.09 -36.96 -16.08
N ARG A 26 0.02 -36.75 -16.82
CA ARG A 26 1.38 -37.02 -16.35
C ARG A 26 2.18 -35.79 -15.98
N VAL A 27 1.61 -34.58 -16.14
CA VAL A 27 2.13 -33.41 -15.46
C VAL A 27 1.76 -33.59 -14.00
N GLY A 28 2.73 -34.06 -13.23
CA GLY A 28 2.57 -34.30 -11.80
C GLY A 28 1.93 -33.06 -11.20
N ARG A 29 0.72 -33.25 -10.70
CA ARG A 29 0.04 -32.29 -9.86
C ARG A 29 0.97 -32.11 -8.66
N LYS A 30 1.96 -31.16 -8.78
CA LYS A 30 2.59 -30.61 -7.58
C LYS A 30 1.44 -30.19 -6.75
N THR A 31 1.19 -30.91 -5.68
CA THR A 31 0.26 -30.51 -4.66
C THR A 31 0.70 -29.11 -4.29
N VAL A 32 0.03 -28.12 -4.85
CA VAL A 32 0.09 -26.77 -4.33
C VAL A 32 -0.37 -26.97 -2.89
N LYS A 33 0.61 -26.98 -1.98
CA LYS A 33 0.32 -26.91 -0.54
C LYS A 33 -0.77 -25.86 -0.44
N ALA A 34 -1.98 -26.25 -0.16
CA ALA A 34 -3.07 -25.34 0.05
C ALA A 34 -2.49 -24.33 1.04
N ARG A 35 -2.28 -23.09 0.58
CA ARG A 35 -1.97 -21.99 1.48
C ARG A 35 -3.06 -22.11 2.51
N ALA A 36 -2.67 -22.44 3.73
CA ALA A 36 -3.59 -22.47 4.84
C ALA A 36 -4.45 -21.22 4.66
N ALA A 37 -5.73 -21.41 4.41
CA ALA A 37 -6.64 -20.29 4.31
C ALA A 37 -6.38 -19.53 5.60
N VAL A 38 -5.74 -18.38 5.47
CA VAL A 38 -5.59 -17.47 6.60
C VAL A 38 -7.02 -17.27 7.01
N LYS A 39 -7.43 -17.93 8.08
CA LYS A 39 -8.65 -17.60 8.77
C LYS A 39 -8.41 -16.14 9.14
N VAL A 40 -8.87 -15.23 8.30
CA VAL A 40 -9.21 -13.90 8.74
C VAL A 40 -10.28 -14.22 9.79
N ALA A 41 -9.83 -14.44 11.01
CA ALA A 41 -10.70 -14.31 12.14
C ALA A 41 -11.20 -12.89 11.97
N ALA A 42 -12.43 -12.75 11.48
CA ALA A 42 -13.19 -11.54 11.69
C ALA A 42 -13.29 -11.44 13.21
N SER A 43 -12.19 -10.97 13.79
CA SER A 43 -12.09 -10.67 15.17
C SER A 43 -13.05 -9.51 15.35
N SER A 44 -14.18 -9.77 15.99
CA SER A 44 -15.07 -8.77 16.55
C SER A 44 -14.35 -7.84 17.54
N ASP A 45 -13.06 -8.00 17.71
CA ASP A 45 -12.14 -7.27 18.59
C ASP A 45 -11.19 -6.33 17.83
N LEU A 46 -11.59 -5.81 16.67
CA LEU A 46 -10.96 -4.63 16.07
C LEU A 46 -11.23 -3.45 17.01
N LYS A 47 -10.45 -3.35 18.05
CA LYS A 47 -10.57 -2.34 19.06
C LYS A 47 -9.64 -1.19 18.66
N PHE A 48 -10.23 -0.03 18.44
CA PHE A 48 -9.47 1.21 18.43
C PHE A 48 -9.01 1.48 19.87
N ASP A 49 -7.86 0.94 20.21
CA ASP A 49 -7.24 1.11 21.51
C ASP A 49 -6.39 2.38 21.57
N ASP A 50 -5.82 2.67 22.73
CA ASP A 50 -4.97 3.84 22.89
C ASP A 50 -3.68 3.81 22.06
N ASP A 51 -3.31 2.64 21.50
CA ASP A 51 -2.15 2.53 20.60
C ASP A 51 -2.37 3.28 19.28
N TRP A 52 -3.61 3.48 18.85
CA TRP A 52 -3.92 4.30 17.68
C TRP A 52 -3.57 5.79 17.87
N LYS A 53 -3.56 6.26 19.09
CA LYS A 53 -3.22 7.65 19.44
C LYS A 53 -1.72 7.86 19.60
N LYS A 54 -0.94 6.78 19.77
CA LYS A 54 0.50 6.85 19.95
C LYS A 54 1.18 7.05 18.62
N SER A 55 1.94 8.12 18.50
CA SER A 55 2.83 8.26 17.35
C SER A 55 3.97 7.24 17.42
N SER A 56 4.39 6.76 16.26
CA SER A 56 5.47 5.79 16.14
C SER A 56 6.48 6.22 15.09
N VAL A 57 7.74 5.81 15.26
CA VAL A 57 8.81 6.10 14.29
C VAL A 57 8.43 5.73 12.85
N PRO A 58 7.84 4.54 12.57
CA PRO A 58 7.42 4.20 11.22
C PRO A 58 6.40 5.18 10.61
N VAL A 59 5.49 5.75 11.41
CA VAL A 59 4.52 6.74 10.94
C VAL A 59 5.21 8.04 10.53
N HIS A 60 6.18 8.49 11.34
CA HIS A 60 6.97 9.68 11.00
C HIS A 60 7.81 9.47 9.75
N LEU A 61 8.43 8.30 9.60
CA LEU A 61 9.18 7.96 8.39
C LEU A 61 8.26 7.89 7.17
N ALA A 62 7.06 7.33 7.31
CA ALA A 62 6.07 7.31 6.22
C ALA A 62 5.67 8.73 5.80
N SER A 63 5.47 9.66 6.74
CA SER A 63 5.17 11.05 6.40
C SER A 63 6.36 11.79 5.82
N LEU A 64 7.57 11.53 6.30
CA LEU A 64 8.79 12.14 5.78
C LEU A 64 9.04 11.73 4.32
N PHE A 65 9.09 10.44 4.04
CA PHE A 65 9.38 9.93 2.70
C PHE A 65 8.18 10.02 1.75
N GLY A 66 6.95 9.92 2.28
CA GLY A 66 5.74 9.96 1.46
C GLY A 66 5.26 11.37 1.13
N TRP A 67 5.61 12.37 1.93
CA TRP A 67 5.12 13.72 1.72
C TRP A 67 6.16 14.81 1.88
N VAL A 68 6.89 14.90 3.00
CA VAL A 68 7.79 16.03 3.27
C VAL A 68 8.86 16.16 2.18
N ILE A 69 9.57 15.07 1.89
CA ILE A 69 10.60 15.05 0.85
C ILE A 69 10.01 15.29 -0.55
N PRO A 70 8.94 14.61 -1.00
CA PRO A 70 8.31 14.91 -2.28
C PRO A 70 7.80 16.34 -2.41
N SER A 71 7.22 16.90 -1.35
CA SER A 71 6.72 18.29 -1.35
C SER A 71 7.84 19.34 -1.43
N ALA A 72 9.05 18.99 -1.03
CA ALA A 72 10.24 19.83 -1.15
C ALA A 72 10.98 19.62 -2.48
N SER A 73 10.56 18.65 -3.30
CA SER A 73 11.17 18.42 -4.61
C SER A 73 10.67 19.41 -5.66
N PRO A 74 11.50 19.82 -6.62
CA PRO A 74 11.11 20.70 -7.70
C PRO A 74 9.91 20.16 -8.49
N CYS A 75 8.93 21.00 -8.78
CA CYS A 75 7.73 20.62 -9.51
C CYS A 75 7.50 21.57 -10.69
N PRO A 76 7.33 21.05 -11.92
CA PRO A 76 7.12 21.89 -13.10
C PRO A 76 5.76 22.62 -13.09
N ALA A 77 4.86 22.30 -12.17
CA ALA A 77 3.59 22.99 -12.00
C ALA A 77 3.74 24.39 -11.37
N PHE A 78 4.90 24.68 -10.77
CA PHE A 78 5.19 25.98 -10.18
C PHE A 78 6.22 26.74 -11.03
N GLU A 79 6.12 28.06 -10.98
CA GLU A 79 7.07 28.94 -11.66
C GLU A 79 8.51 28.65 -11.19
N ASN A 80 9.46 28.69 -12.13
CA ASN A 80 10.88 28.41 -11.88
C ASN A 80 11.18 27.01 -11.29
N ASN A 81 10.33 26.01 -11.51
CA ASN A 81 10.44 24.68 -10.90
C ASN A 81 10.53 24.71 -9.38
N ALA A 82 9.87 25.65 -8.74
CA ALA A 82 9.81 25.71 -7.29
C ALA A 82 9.12 24.48 -6.71
N SER A 83 9.40 24.17 -5.46
CA SER A 83 8.67 23.11 -4.75
C SER A 83 7.43 23.67 -4.04
N LEU A 84 6.45 22.80 -3.75
CA LEU A 84 5.28 23.20 -2.97
C LEU A 84 5.69 23.79 -1.60
N PHE A 85 6.68 23.16 -0.94
CA PHE A 85 7.18 23.64 0.34
C PHE A 85 7.83 25.01 0.21
N GLN A 86 8.57 25.26 -0.86
CA GLN A 86 9.20 26.56 -1.10
C GLN A 86 8.17 27.66 -1.30
N VAL A 87 7.21 27.51 -2.23
CA VAL A 87 6.17 28.53 -2.44
C VAL A 87 5.32 28.78 -1.20
N PHE A 88 5.06 27.75 -0.39
CA PHE A 88 4.38 27.88 0.88
C PHE A 88 5.20 28.71 1.87
N SER A 89 6.50 28.41 2.03
CA SER A 89 7.41 29.12 2.94
C SER A 89 7.61 30.58 2.54
N ASP A 90 7.75 30.86 1.25
CA ASP A 90 7.89 32.21 0.70
C ASP A 90 6.63 33.06 1.00
N ARG A 91 5.45 32.46 0.88
CA ARG A 91 4.18 33.15 1.23
C ARG A 91 4.04 33.39 2.72
N ILE A 92 4.49 32.46 3.57
CA ILE A 92 4.54 32.71 5.02
C ILE A 92 5.46 33.89 5.31
N GLY A 93 6.66 33.91 4.75
CA GLY A 93 7.62 34.98 4.94
C GLY A 93 7.07 36.34 4.52
N ALA A 94 6.43 36.44 3.34
CA ALA A 94 5.82 37.66 2.84
C ALA A 94 4.67 38.17 3.75
N ASN A 95 3.82 37.26 4.23
CA ASN A 95 2.73 37.65 5.13
C ASN A 95 3.24 38.05 6.52
N LEU A 96 4.29 37.39 7.01
CA LEU A 96 4.90 37.74 8.30
C LEU A 96 5.57 39.14 8.26
N ALA A 97 6.15 39.50 7.12
CA ALA A 97 6.73 40.83 6.92
C ALA A 97 5.67 41.98 7.01
N ASN A 98 4.40 41.65 6.72
CA ASN A 98 3.29 42.60 6.77
C ASN A 98 2.54 42.60 8.13
N PHE A 99 3.08 41.93 9.13
CA PHE A 99 2.46 41.94 10.47
C PHE A 99 2.25 43.37 11.00
N PRO A 100 1.10 43.72 11.61
CA PRO A 100 0.02 42.84 12.12
C PRO A 100 -1.10 42.50 11.12
N GLN A 101 -0.98 42.90 9.86
CA GLN A 101 -1.97 42.52 8.84
C GLN A 101 -1.81 41.03 8.45
N GLY A 102 -2.90 40.29 8.55
CA GLY A 102 -2.94 38.93 8.13
C GLY A 102 -3.08 38.78 6.59
N PRO A 103 -2.98 37.55 6.05
CA PRO A 103 -3.20 37.29 4.64
C PRO A 103 -4.62 37.65 4.19
N ALA A 104 -4.75 38.22 3.00
CA ALA A 104 -6.07 38.46 2.41
C ALA A 104 -6.83 37.14 2.22
N ALA A 105 -8.16 37.19 2.21
CA ALA A 105 -8.99 35.97 2.09
C ALA A 105 -8.79 35.22 0.76
N ASP A 106 -8.38 35.94 -0.27
CA ASP A 106 -8.08 35.43 -1.62
C ASP A 106 -6.59 35.08 -1.85
N ASP A 107 -5.74 35.23 -0.81
CA ASP A 107 -4.31 34.91 -0.93
C ASP A 107 -4.11 33.40 -1.15
N LYS A 108 -3.24 33.06 -2.08
CA LYS A 108 -2.84 31.67 -2.40
C LYS A 108 -2.21 30.94 -1.23
N ILE A 109 -1.80 31.64 -0.18
CA ILE A 109 -1.26 31.02 1.03
C ILE A 109 -2.23 29.98 1.60
N TRP A 110 -3.53 30.28 1.58
CA TRP A 110 -4.55 29.38 2.09
C TRP A 110 -4.59 28.05 1.32
N LEU A 111 -4.46 28.11 -0.02
CA LEU A 111 -4.41 26.93 -0.85
C LEU A 111 -3.16 26.10 -0.58
N TYR A 112 -1.99 26.74 -0.53
CA TYR A 112 -0.73 26.05 -0.28
C TYR A 112 -0.68 25.44 1.12
N MET A 113 -1.13 26.17 2.13
CA MET A 113 -1.24 25.71 3.50
C MET A 113 -2.14 24.47 3.60
N LEU A 114 -3.35 24.56 3.02
CA LEU A 114 -4.30 23.45 3.04
C LEU A 114 -3.72 22.23 2.31
N THR A 115 -3.19 22.41 1.11
CA THR A 115 -2.64 21.31 0.31
C THR A 115 -1.48 20.63 1.03
N TRP A 116 -0.57 21.41 1.59
CA TRP A 116 0.59 20.86 2.31
C TRP A 116 0.20 20.07 3.55
N HIS A 117 -0.71 20.61 4.37
CA HIS A 117 -1.16 19.94 5.58
C HIS A 117 -2.04 18.71 5.28
N MET A 118 -2.91 18.80 4.29
CA MET A 118 -3.74 17.66 3.89
C MET A 118 -2.89 16.47 3.42
N GLY A 119 -1.85 16.72 2.63
CA GLY A 119 -0.93 15.67 2.21
C GLY A 119 -0.15 15.07 3.38
N LEU A 120 0.32 15.90 4.30
CA LEU A 120 1.00 15.45 5.52
C LEU A 120 0.09 14.55 6.37
N PHE A 121 -1.13 15.00 6.65
CA PHE A 121 -2.08 14.24 7.46
C PHE A 121 -2.50 12.94 6.78
N ALA A 122 -2.70 12.96 5.46
CA ALA A 122 -3.01 11.75 4.71
C ALA A 122 -1.89 10.71 4.84
N CYS A 123 -0.63 11.11 4.67
CA CYS A 123 0.52 10.21 4.83
C CYS A 123 0.66 9.68 6.26
N MET A 124 0.42 10.52 7.26
CA MET A 124 0.42 10.08 8.67
C MET A 124 -0.71 9.08 8.94
N MET A 125 -1.92 9.33 8.44
CA MET A 125 -3.05 8.40 8.57
C MET A 125 -2.75 7.06 7.91
N PHE A 126 -2.30 7.05 6.66
CA PHE A 126 -1.95 5.80 5.97
C PHE A 126 -0.80 5.08 6.65
N GLY A 127 0.20 5.80 7.14
CA GLY A 127 1.27 5.24 7.94
C GLY A 127 0.75 4.58 9.22
N GLN A 128 -0.14 5.24 9.95
CA GLN A 128 -0.74 4.70 11.17
C GLN A 128 -1.62 3.48 10.89
N ILE A 129 -2.45 3.54 9.85
CA ILE A 129 -3.26 2.39 9.41
C ILE A 129 -2.35 1.20 9.06
N GLY A 130 -1.28 1.43 8.31
CA GLY A 130 -0.33 0.37 7.94
C GLY A 130 0.35 -0.27 9.16
N VAL A 131 0.79 0.54 10.13
CA VAL A 131 1.40 0.05 11.38
C VAL A 131 0.41 -0.78 12.19
N GLN A 132 -0.81 -0.28 12.37
CA GLN A 132 -1.83 -0.98 13.15
C GLN A 132 -2.31 -2.26 12.45
N ALA A 133 -2.51 -2.21 11.14
CA ALA A 133 -2.86 -3.38 10.35
C ALA A 133 -1.80 -4.48 10.45
N ARG A 134 -0.51 -4.11 10.46
CA ARG A 134 0.59 -5.08 10.67
C ARG A 134 0.57 -5.66 12.08
N LYS A 135 0.37 -4.84 13.12
CA LYS A 135 0.26 -5.30 14.51
C LYS A 135 -0.90 -6.27 14.71
N GLN A 136 -2.01 -6.04 14.01
CA GLN A 136 -3.22 -6.88 14.09
C GLN A 136 -3.19 -8.09 13.13
N GLY A 137 -2.09 -8.33 12.41
CA GLY A 137 -1.90 -9.49 11.56
C GLY A 137 -2.63 -9.47 10.21
N TYR A 138 -3.02 -8.30 9.71
CA TYR A 138 -3.66 -8.19 8.39
C TYR A 138 -2.71 -8.52 7.23
N PHE A 139 -1.42 -8.33 7.41
CA PHE A 139 -0.38 -8.50 6.38
C PHE A 139 0.59 -9.64 6.73
N ASN A 140 0.06 -10.82 7.06
CA ASN A 140 0.87 -12.03 7.27
C ASN A 140 1.04 -12.84 5.99
#